data_1a60b7914f5020b2ead77e9a447b3307
#
_entry.id   1a60b7914f5020b2ead77e9a447b3307
#
_cell.length_a   1.000
_cell.length_b   1.000
_cell.length_c   1.000
_cell.angle_alpha   90.00
_cell.angle_beta   90.00
_cell.angle_gamma   90.00
#
_symmetry.space_group_name_H-M   'P 1'
#
loop_
_entity.id
_entity.type
_entity.pdbx_description
1 polymer ?
#
loop_
_entity_poly.entity_id
_entity_poly.type
_entity_poly.pdbx_seq_one_letter_code
_entity_poly.pdbx_strand_id
1 'polypeptide(L)'
;KYIVVDAAYRDEGLSYHYIPPSDYVSITTWRVIRDFFEKKNVPYVVGKTWTTDAFYRETRSGMKKRKEEGCIVVEMEIAGCQAVAERRGWKLYPFLESGDILDGEEWNIGELCGAYHRNRKLFLAMEMAKTLEC
;
A
#
# COMPACT_ATOMS: atom_id res chain seq x y z
N LYS A 1 -7.53 2.12 -10.00
CA LYS A 1 -6.59 3.26 -9.94
C LYS A 1 -5.38 2.83 -9.14
N TYR A 2 -4.17 3.20 -9.58
CA TYR A 2 -2.95 2.86 -8.84
C TYR A 2 -2.71 3.83 -7.68
N ILE A 3 -2.12 3.30 -6.62
CA ILE A 3 -1.81 4.02 -5.39
C ILE A 3 -0.32 3.85 -5.10
N VAL A 4 0.40 4.96 -5.02
CA VAL A 4 1.78 5.04 -4.57
C VAL A 4 1.75 5.34 -3.08
N VAL A 5 2.29 4.43 -2.28
CA VAL A 5 2.22 4.52 -0.81
C VAL A 5 3.45 5.25 -0.28
N ASP A 6 3.26 6.33 0.47
CA ASP A 6 4.33 7.11 1.11
C ASP A 6 4.56 6.75 2.58
N ALA A 7 3.55 6.22 3.27
CA ALA A 7 3.64 5.70 4.63
C ALA A 7 2.57 4.65 4.90
N ALA A 8 2.80 3.78 5.86
CA ALA A 8 1.86 2.76 6.29
C ALA A 8 1.56 2.89 7.80
N TYR A 9 0.27 2.94 8.16
CA TYR A 9 -0.19 2.79 9.54
C TYR A 9 -0.04 1.33 9.96
N ARG A 10 0.53 1.11 11.14
CA ARG A 10 0.92 -0.21 11.66
C ARG A 10 -0.15 -0.77 12.59
N ASP A 11 -1.24 -1.28 12.04
CA ASP A 11 -2.31 -1.97 12.78
C ASP A 11 -2.20 -3.50 12.61
N GLU A 12 -0.99 -4.01 12.81
CA GLU A 12 -0.62 -5.41 12.63
C GLU A 12 0.52 -5.80 13.61
N GLY A 13 0.75 -7.08 13.78
CA GLY A 13 1.74 -7.57 14.76
C GLY A 13 3.16 -7.69 14.22
N LEU A 14 3.32 -7.99 12.92
CA LEU A 14 4.59 -8.39 12.33
C LEU A 14 5.68 -7.32 12.43
N SER A 15 5.37 -6.07 12.09
CA SER A 15 6.35 -4.99 12.03
C SER A 15 7.03 -4.71 13.38
N TYR A 16 6.32 -4.94 14.48
CA TYR A 16 6.83 -4.72 15.84
C TYR A 16 7.95 -5.70 16.25
N HIS A 17 8.10 -6.82 15.53
CA HIS A 17 9.23 -7.74 15.71
C HIS A 17 10.52 -7.28 15.05
N TYR A 18 10.46 -6.31 14.12
CA TYR A 18 11.59 -5.92 13.28
C TYR A 18 12.09 -4.50 13.53
N ILE A 19 11.20 -3.57 13.83
CA ILE A 19 11.52 -2.15 14.06
C ILE A 19 10.86 -1.62 15.35
N PRO A 20 11.39 -0.55 15.96
CA PRO A 20 10.82 0.02 17.18
C PRO A 20 9.34 0.42 17.02
N PRO A 21 8.57 0.47 18.12
CA PRO A 21 7.17 0.88 18.09
C PRO A 21 6.98 2.29 17.55
N SER A 22 6.04 2.44 16.62
CA SER A 22 5.54 3.73 16.12
C SER A 22 4.21 3.47 15.42
N ASP A 23 3.38 4.50 15.27
CA ASP A 23 2.10 4.36 14.58
C ASP A 23 2.27 4.18 13.08
N TYR A 24 3.29 4.78 12.50
CA TYR A 24 3.56 4.77 11.06
C TYR A 24 4.99 4.31 10.76
N VAL A 25 5.14 3.67 9.59
CA VAL A 25 6.43 3.45 8.94
C VAL A 25 6.44 4.16 7.59
N SER A 26 7.55 4.86 7.29
CA SER A 26 7.70 5.62 6.04
C SER A 26 8.16 4.71 4.90
N ILE A 27 7.62 4.91 3.71
CA ILE A 27 8.06 4.24 2.48
C ILE A 27 8.98 5.20 1.71
N THR A 28 10.27 5.16 1.99
CA THR A 28 11.24 6.13 1.43
C THR A 28 11.39 6.06 -0.08
N THR A 29 11.02 4.95 -0.69
CA THR A 29 11.13 4.67 -2.13
C THR A 29 9.96 5.21 -2.96
N TRP A 30 8.93 5.77 -2.35
CA TRP A 30 7.70 6.18 -3.04
C TRP A 30 7.94 7.15 -4.22
N ARG A 31 8.97 8.02 -4.12
CA ARG A 31 9.31 8.96 -5.21
C ARG A 31 9.80 8.24 -6.46
N VAL A 32 10.56 7.17 -6.29
CA VAL A 32 11.03 6.34 -7.42
C VAL A 32 9.85 5.71 -8.15
N ILE A 33 8.86 5.22 -7.41
CA ILE A 33 7.64 4.62 -7.98
C ILE A 33 6.83 5.69 -8.72
N ARG A 34 6.65 6.87 -8.10
CA ARG A 34 5.97 8.02 -8.71
C ARG A 34 6.62 8.38 -10.05
N ASP A 35 7.93 8.59 -10.06
CA ASP A 35 8.68 9.03 -11.25
C ASP A 35 8.59 7.98 -12.38
N PHE A 36 8.59 6.68 -12.02
CA PHE A 36 8.35 5.61 -12.96
C PHE A 36 6.93 5.68 -13.56
N PHE A 37 5.91 5.90 -12.74
CA PHE A 37 4.51 6.01 -13.20
C PHE A 37 4.31 7.24 -14.09
N GLU A 38 4.92 8.36 -13.74
CA GLU A 38 4.91 9.57 -14.58
C GLU A 38 5.54 9.32 -15.94
N LYS A 39 6.73 8.71 -15.98
CA LYS A 39 7.41 8.35 -17.23
C LYS A 39 6.61 7.40 -18.12
N LYS A 40 5.80 6.54 -17.51
CA LYS A 40 4.94 5.57 -18.21
C LYS A 40 3.54 6.10 -18.51
N ASN A 41 3.22 7.34 -18.12
CA ASN A 41 1.88 7.92 -18.20
C ASN A 41 0.80 7.05 -17.53
N VAL A 42 1.16 6.40 -16.40
CA VAL A 42 0.24 5.58 -15.60
C VAL A 42 -0.46 6.47 -14.57
N PRO A 43 -1.80 6.58 -14.58
CA PRO A 43 -2.52 7.38 -13.58
C PRO A 43 -2.38 6.79 -12.18
N TYR A 44 -2.02 7.60 -11.20
CA TYR A 44 -1.85 7.22 -9.81
C TYR A 44 -2.35 8.30 -8.84
N VAL A 45 -2.41 7.95 -7.57
CA VAL A 45 -2.53 8.87 -6.43
C VAL A 45 -1.44 8.53 -5.41
N VAL A 46 -1.03 9.51 -4.62
CA VAL A 46 -0.11 9.28 -3.49
C VAL A 46 -0.89 9.41 -2.19
N GLY A 47 -0.62 8.52 -1.24
CA GLY A 47 -1.20 8.60 0.09
C GLY A 47 -0.73 7.49 1.00
N LYS A 48 -1.20 7.56 2.25
CA LYS A 48 -0.90 6.54 3.25
C LYS A 48 -1.79 5.32 3.08
N THR A 49 -1.27 4.17 3.47
CA THR A 49 -2.08 2.96 3.65
C THR A 49 -2.35 2.68 5.13
N TRP A 50 -3.43 2.01 5.41
CA TRP A 50 -3.70 1.36 6.68
C TRP A 50 -3.40 -0.14 6.53
N THR A 51 -2.29 -0.62 7.11
CA THR A 51 -1.97 -2.05 7.15
C THR A 51 -2.60 -2.67 8.38
N THR A 52 -3.53 -3.62 8.21
CA THR A 52 -4.18 -4.34 9.30
C THR A 52 -4.07 -5.84 9.12
N ASP A 53 -3.88 -6.59 10.21
CA ASP A 53 -3.97 -8.06 10.24
C ASP A 53 -5.36 -8.57 10.66
N ALA A 54 -6.28 -7.66 10.92
CA ALA A 54 -7.61 -7.92 11.44
C ALA A 54 -8.72 -7.26 10.62
N PHE A 55 -8.85 -7.60 9.33
CA PHE A 55 -9.78 -6.94 8.41
C PHE A 55 -11.26 -6.99 8.88
N TYR A 56 -11.67 -7.99 9.66
CA TYR A 56 -12.99 -8.00 10.30
C TYR A 56 -13.16 -6.95 11.42
N ARG A 57 -12.10 -6.22 11.74
CA ARG A 57 -12.09 -5.12 12.72
C ARG A 57 -12.00 -3.74 12.07
N GLU A 58 -12.17 -3.63 10.78
CA GLU A 58 -12.25 -2.38 10.03
C GLU A 58 -13.57 -1.66 10.33
N THR A 59 -13.64 -1.06 11.51
CA THR A 59 -14.84 -0.35 11.99
C THR A 59 -15.00 1.00 11.30
N ARG A 60 -16.23 1.51 11.20
CA ARG A 60 -16.52 2.85 10.63
C ARG A 60 -15.74 3.97 11.36
N SER A 61 -15.62 3.90 12.68
CA SER A 61 -14.84 4.87 13.46
C SER A 61 -13.34 4.76 13.19
N GLY A 62 -12.80 3.54 13.04
CA GLY A 62 -11.43 3.29 12.63
C GLY A 62 -11.13 3.86 11.26
N MET A 63 -11.96 3.56 10.26
CA MET A 63 -11.83 4.10 8.91
C MET A 63 -11.86 5.63 8.90
N LYS A 64 -12.80 6.26 9.62
CA LYS A 64 -12.88 7.71 9.71
C LYS A 64 -11.57 8.30 10.25
N LYS A 65 -11.07 7.75 11.35
CA LYS A 65 -9.81 8.19 11.97
C LYS A 65 -8.63 8.04 10.99
N ARG A 66 -8.51 6.90 10.31
CA ARG A 66 -7.41 6.68 9.35
C ARG A 66 -7.49 7.63 8.15
N LYS A 67 -8.69 7.93 7.65
CA LYS A 67 -8.91 8.93 6.61
C LYS A 67 -8.49 10.32 7.04
N GLU A 68 -8.85 10.75 8.24
CA GLU A 68 -8.43 12.03 8.82
C GLU A 68 -6.90 12.14 8.95
N GLU A 69 -6.21 11.03 9.15
CA GLU A 69 -4.76 10.94 9.18
C GLU A 69 -4.11 10.84 7.79
N GLY A 70 -4.91 10.79 6.74
CA GLY A 70 -4.45 10.74 5.34
C GLY A 70 -4.29 9.34 4.75
N CYS A 71 -4.82 8.29 5.39
CA CYS A 71 -4.92 6.97 4.77
C CYS A 71 -6.00 6.97 3.69
N ILE A 72 -5.66 6.49 2.50
CA ILE A 72 -6.55 6.43 1.34
C ILE A 72 -6.87 5.00 0.89
N VAL A 73 -6.25 4.02 1.51
CA VAL A 73 -6.39 2.59 1.21
C VAL A 73 -6.12 1.78 2.47
N VAL A 74 -6.68 0.57 2.53
CA VAL A 74 -6.40 -0.45 3.54
C VAL A 74 -5.89 -1.71 2.83
N GLU A 75 -4.91 -2.37 3.44
CA GLU A 75 -4.29 -3.62 2.97
C GLU A 75 -3.68 -4.36 4.17
N MET A 76 -2.97 -5.46 3.95
CA MET A 76 -2.55 -6.35 5.04
C MET A 76 -1.04 -6.60 5.12
N GLU A 77 -0.20 -6.03 4.23
CA GLU A 77 1.18 -6.46 4.06
C GLU A 77 2.25 -5.37 4.18
N ILE A 78 1.97 -4.14 3.75
CA ILE A 78 3.02 -3.14 3.48
C ILE A 78 3.82 -2.77 4.73
N ALA A 79 3.18 -2.55 5.89
CA ALA A 79 3.91 -2.17 7.10
C ALA A 79 4.89 -3.27 7.53
N GLY A 80 4.45 -4.53 7.53
CA GLY A 80 5.30 -5.68 7.85
C GLY A 80 6.45 -5.85 6.86
N CYS A 81 6.17 -5.79 5.55
CA CYS A 81 7.19 -5.89 4.50
C CYS A 81 8.23 -4.77 4.61
N GLN A 82 7.79 -3.53 4.85
CA GLN A 82 8.69 -2.40 5.03
C GLN A 82 9.58 -2.56 6.27
N ALA A 83 9.02 -3.01 7.38
CA ALA A 83 9.79 -3.25 8.60
C ALA A 83 10.88 -4.31 8.41
N VAL A 84 10.57 -5.40 7.70
CA VAL A 84 11.55 -6.43 7.33
C VAL A 84 12.62 -5.85 6.41
N ALA A 85 12.22 -5.06 5.40
CA ALA A 85 13.15 -4.43 4.46
C ALA A 85 14.12 -3.49 5.20
N GLU A 86 13.64 -2.64 6.10
CA GLU A 86 14.49 -1.77 6.93
C GLU A 86 15.48 -2.58 7.76
N ARG A 87 15.02 -3.62 8.45
CA ARG A 87 15.88 -4.47 9.28
C ARG A 87 16.98 -5.18 8.48
N ARG A 88 16.71 -5.49 7.21
CA ARG A 88 17.64 -6.18 6.29
C ARG A 88 18.49 -5.24 5.45
N GLY A 89 18.27 -3.93 5.50
CA GLY A 89 18.92 -2.97 4.60
C GLY A 89 18.45 -3.08 3.15
N TRP A 90 17.25 -3.62 2.93
CA TRP A 90 16.64 -3.76 1.61
C TRP A 90 15.76 -2.55 1.28
N LYS A 91 15.46 -2.38 0.00
CA LYS A 91 14.53 -1.37 -0.49
C LYS A 91 13.24 -2.05 -0.94
N LEU A 92 12.10 -1.63 -0.39
CA LEU A 92 10.78 -2.04 -0.81
C LEU A 92 10.18 -0.98 -1.76
N TYR A 93 9.57 -1.40 -2.86
CA TYR A 93 8.93 -0.52 -3.85
C TYR A 93 7.45 -0.89 -4.01
N PRO A 94 6.60 -0.58 -3.02
CA PRO A 94 5.22 -1.00 -3.03
C PRO A 94 4.34 -0.04 -3.81
N PHE A 95 3.43 -0.57 -4.59
CA PHE A 95 2.27 0.14 -5.11
C PHE A 95 1.05 -0.76 -5.09
N LEU A 96 -0.11 -0.15 -5.01
CA LEU A 96 -1.37 -0.85 -4.92
C LEU A 96 -2.27 -0.53 -6.11
N GLU A 97 -3.22 -1.38 -6.36
CA GLU A 97 -4.36 -1.11 -7.24
C GLU A 97 -5.63 -1.18 -6.39
N SER A 98 -6.49 -0.15 -6.50
CA SER A 98 -7.75 -0.14 -5.75
C SER A 98 -8.62 -1.32 -6.17
N GLY A 99 -9.10 -2.07 -5.20
CA GLY A 99 -10.00 -3.20 -5.36
C GLY A 99 -11.43 -2.85 -4.99
N ASP A 100 -11.84 -3.20 -3.78
CA ASP A 100 -13.16 -2.92 -3.22
C ASP A 100 -13.27 -1.50 -2.63
N ILE A 101 -14.49 -1.11 -2.28
CA ILE A 101 -14.79 0.17 -1.66
C ILE A 101 -15.52 -0.10 -0.34
N LEU A 102 -14.92 0.35 0.77
CA LEU A 102 -15.46 0.18 2.12
C LEU A 102 -16.27 1.39 2.61
N ASP A 103 -16.37 2.44 1.81
CA ASP A 103 -16.89 3.76 2.21
C ASP A 103 -18.42 3.90 2.09
N GLY A 104 -19.09 2.87 1.60
CA GLY A 104 -20.55 2.82 1.46
C GLY A 104 -21.27 2.30 2.73
N GLU A 105 -22.62 2.32 2.70
CA GLU A 105 -23.43 1.66 3.72
C GLU A 105 -23.28 0.13 3.66
N GLU A 106 -23.00 -0.41 2.47
CA GLU A 106 -22.75 -1.83 2.21
C GLU A 106 -21.35 -2.01 1.61
N TRP A 107 -20.76 -3.17 1.85
CA TRP A 107 -19.50 -3.56 1.24
C TRP A 107 -19.66 -3.71 -0.28
N ASN A 108 -18.89 -2.96 -1.03
CA ASN A 108 -18.86 -3.04 -2.48
C ASN A 108 -17.57 -3.72 -2.93
N ILE A 109 -17.71 -4.94 -3.45
CA ILE A 109 -16.59 -5.77 -3.93
C ILE A 109 -15.83 -5.08 -5.08
N GLY A 110 -16.44 -4.09 -5.77
CA GLY A 110 -15.80 -3.38 -6.86
C GLY A 110 -15.29 -4.33 -7.93
N GLU A 111 -14.04 -4.14 -8.35
CA GLU A 111 -13.37 -4.97 -9.38
C GLU A 111 -12.46 -6.05 -8.79
N LEU A 112 -12.58 -6.37 -7.50
CA LEU A 112 -11.70 -7.31 -6.80
C LEU A 112 -11.58 -8.68 -7.50
N CYS A 113 -12.63 -9.13 -8.16
CA CYS A 113 -12.71 -10.42 -8.84
C CYS A 113 -12.40 -10.39 -10.35
N GLY A 114 -12.03 -9.23 -10.91
CA GLY A 114 -11.74 -9.07 -12.33
C GLY A 114 -10.42 -9.74 -12.75
N ALA A 115 -10.49 -10.80 -13.57
CA ALA A 115 -9.30 -11.54 -14.01
C ALA A 115 -8.31 -10.71 -14.85
N TYR A 116 -8.79 -9.67 -15.53
CA TYR A 116 -7.98 -8.85 -16.44
C TYR A 116 -7.00 -7.90 -15.73
N HIS A 117 -7.29 -7.46 -14.50
CA HIS A 117 -6.45 -6.51 -13.77
C HIS A 117 -5.17 -7.15 -13.21
N ARG A 118 -5.18 -8.46 -12.92
CA ARG A 118 -4.04 -9.13 -12.27
C ARG A 118 -2.75 -9.10 -13.08
N ASN A 119 -2.85 -9.29 -14.38
CA ASN A 119 -1.65 -9.36 -15.23
C ASN A 119 -1.02 -7.98 -15.46
N ARG A 120 -1.82 -6.93 -15.60
CA ARG A 120 -1.30 -5.58 -15.86
C ARG A 120 -0.40 -5.06 -14.75
N LYS A 121 -0.79 -5.22 -13.48
CA LYS A 121 0.03 -4.80 -12.35
C LYS A 121 1.33 -5.61 -12.21
N LEU A 122 1.28 -6.91 -12.52
CA LEU A 122 2.47 -7.75 -12.55
C LEU A 122 3.47 -7.27 -13.62
N PHE A 123 3.00 -7.03 -14.85
CA PHE A 123 3.86 -6.50 -15.92
C PHE A 123 4.43 -5.14 -15.55
N LEU A 124 3.64 -4.25 -14.94
CA LEU A 124 4.09 -2.94 -14.49
C LEU A 124 5.18 -3.05 -13.42
N ALA A 125 5.02 -3.97 -12.47
CA ALA A 125 6.02 -4.25 -11.44
C ALA A 125 7.31 -4.81 -12.05
N MET A 126 7.21 -5.73 -13.03
CA MET A 126 8.37 -6.28 -13.74
C MET A 126 9.10 -5.22 -14.56
N GLU A 127 8.38 -4.32 -15.22
CA GLU A 127 8.98 -3.20 -15.96
C GLU A 127 9.68 -2.22 -15.00
N MET A 128 9.06 -1.91 -13.86
CA MET A 128 9.69 -1.08 -12.84
C MET A 128 10.97 -1.73 -12.32
N ALA A 129 10.93 -3.02 -11.99
CA ALA A 129 12.10 -3.76 -11.51
C ALA A 129 13.29 -3.69 -12.47
N LYS A 130 13.05 -3.70 -13.79
CA LYS A 130 14.11 -3.54 -14.81
C LYS A 130 14.76 -2.14 -14.82
N THR A 131 14.10 -1.14 -14.26
CA THR A 131 14.63 0.23 -14.19
C THR A 131 15.36 0.53 -12.90
N LEU A 132 15.24 -0.35 -11.90
CA LEU A 132 15.93 -0.23 -10.62
C LEU A 132 17.37 -0.77 -10.80
N GLU A 133 18.35 0.07 -10.54
CA GLU A 133 19.73 -0.38 -10.46
C GLU A 133 19.91 -1.28 -9.23
N CYS A 134 20.53 -2.43 -9.43
CA CYS A 134 20.90 -3.35 -8.35
C CYS A 134 22.05 -2.80 -7.52
#